data_09ca7c4341578281f414c5689edd6bdc
#
_entry.id   09ca7c4341578281f414c5689edd6bdc
#
_cell.length_a   1.000
_cell.length_b   1.000
_cell.length_c   1.000
_cell.angle_alpha   90.00
_cell.angle_beta   90.00
_cell.angle_gamma   90.00
#
_symmetry.space_group_name_H-M   'P 1'
#
loop_
_entity.id
_entity.type
_entity.pdbx_description
1 polymer ?
#
loop_
_entity_poly.entity_id
_entity_poly.type
_entity_poly.pdbx_seq_one_letter_code
_entity_poly.pdbx_strand_id
1 'polypeptide(L)'
;MRIEPYSPCPCGSGKKYKFCCYRKKPDTASFSATFHVAGEPVGTAPLPPSAADAGLRTAMDLNVKGNELLHRLELDEAIKIFQQAYAACADYTPALNNLALCYFQKYEIEKAIETQQKALAVPRSNPFGQASLALYCRYLPHPKEQKQLAEDALRRALEMHSVSFDSVLRTCKSVALYGWHQEILTLLETSDFGRNESLAFYGGVAAANLGEYERAAKFLKIAQRAGEPANALAKRYRRMLRDHAVPNTIRGNWPYFTPDELIPLPVYGMSQQALRDEVFTHSIAAVDLAESLVNAGEDMADHGLTLLGESQHPAARELLEIIARSVTGPDARRTRAAMLLKGDAPGSGKPQDLWLKGKQRSVITRRHTLNPDYRFCPDPPAKWAKLFKDSVELMQQNPANAPIAAEGFKKVFTNAPEVFPARFNYATTLLAMGRFAEAETILRDILREHPTYLFAASALLRIMTRQGRMDEARDWLRTYEPPEETHPDAWLSWLFAQLAYHVKQGDRDAVRPFRDMIMRLAPDHPLLDKPEHQL
;
A
#
# COMPACT_ATOMS: atom_id res chain seq x y z
N MET A 1 -34.01 16.51 -12.31
CA MET A 1 -34.04 16.31 -13.79
C MET A 1 -33.07 15.17 -14.12
N ARG A 2 -33.56 14.06 -14.69
CA ARG A 2 -32.68 12.99 -15.19
C ARG A 2 -32.11 13.45 -16.54
N ILE A 3 -30.79 13.57 -16.62
CA ILE A 3 -30.10 13.89 -17.87
C ILE A 3 -30.05 12.62 -18.72
N GLU A 4 -30.53 12.67 -19.93
CA GLU A 4 -30.47 11.54 -20.85
C GLU A 4 -29.03 11.16 -21.20
N PRO A 5 -28.68 9.87 -21.25
CA PRO A 5 -27.29 9.41 -21.42
C PRO A 5 -26.61 9.91 -22.69
N TYR A 6 -27.36 10.19 -23.74
CA TYR A 6 -26.84 10.63 -25.04
C TYR A 6 -26.98 12.11 -25.33
N SER A 7 -27.56 12.92 -24.41
CA SER A 7 -27.60 14.37 -24.52
C SER A 7 -26.21 15.00 -24.33
N PRO A 8 -25.97 16.24 -24.81
CA PRO A 8 -24.72 16.95 -24.55
C PRO A 8 -24.43 17.07 -23.06
N CYS A 9 -23.17 16.86 -22.68
CA CYS A 9 -22.79 16.92 -21.27
C CYS A 9 -22.88 18.35 -20.71
N PRO A 10 -23.56 18.58 -19.60
CA PRO A 10 -23.69 19.92 -18.99
C PRO A 10 -22.37 20.55 -18.54
N CYS A 11 -21.26 19.80 -18.51
CA CYS A 11 -19.94 20.33 -18.16
C CYS A 11 -19.27 21.14 -19.28
N GLY A 12 -19.93 21.31 -20.43
CA GLY A 12 -19.41 22.10 -21.58
C GLY A 12 -18.31 21.40 -22.38
N SER A 13 -18.03 20.12 -22.17
CA SER A 13 -16.93 19.38 -22.83
C SER A 13 -17.21 19.02 -24.30
N GLY A 14 -18.41 19.31 -24.83
CA GLY A 14 -18.85 18.90 -26.18
C GLY A 14 -19.11 17.40 -26.35
N LYS A 15 -18.85 16.57 -25.36
CA LYS A 15 -19.07 15.10 -25.36
C LYS A 15 -20.48 14.77 -24.86
N LYS A 16 -21.06 13.64 -25.32
CA LYS A 16 -22.31 13.13 -24.77
C LYS A 16 -22.14 12.74 -23.29
N TYR A 17 -23.17 12.98 -22.47
CA TYR A 17 -23.13 12.78 -21.01
C TYR A 17 -22.61 11.39 -20.60
N LYS A 18 -23.06 10.31 -21.29
CA LYS A 18 -22.60 8.93 -21.07
C LYS A 18 -21.08 8.73 -21.23
N PHE A 19 -20.43 9.52 -22.08
CA PHE A 19 -19.01 9.41 -22.39
C PHE A 19 -18.15 10.49 -21.71
N CYS A 20 -18.74 11.27 -20.81
CA CYS A 20 -18.09 12.34 -20.07
C CYS A 20 -18.37 12.21 -18.57
N CYS A 21 -19.25 13.05 -18.02
CA CYS A 21 -19.52 13.11 -16.58
C CYS A 21 -20.29 11.90 -16.03
N TYR A 22 -21.00 11.13 -16.87
CA TYR A 22 -21.61 9.87 -16.43
C TYR A 22 -20.57 8.84 -15.96
N ARG A 23 -19.38 8.82 -16.57
CA ARG A 23 -18.25 7.97 -16.14
C ARG A 23 -17.40 8.59 -15.04
N LYS A 24 -17.54 9.90 -14.79
CA LYS A 24 -16.79 10.65 -13.78
C LYS A 24 -17.56 10.89 -12.48
N LYS A 25 -18.83 10.44 -12.41
CA LYS A 25 -19.46 10.35 -11.11
C LYS A 25 -18.69 9.27 -10.36
N PRO A 26 -18.05 9.58 -9.21
CA PRO A 26 -17.80 8.53 -8.27
C PRO A 26 -19.17 7.85 -8.06
N ASP A 27 -19.21 6.55 -8.13
CA ASP A 27 -20.39 5.80 -7.71
C ASP A 27 -20.62 6.10 -6.23
N THR A 28 -21.40 7.16 -5.98
CA THR A 28 -21.93 7.46 -4.65
C THR A 28 -22.92 6.39 -4.20
N ALA A 29 -23.16 5.37 -5.07
CA ALA A 29 -23.97 4.20 -4.76
C ALA A 29 -23.20 3.07 -4.07
N SER A 30 -21.86 3.10 -4.00
CA SER A 30 -21.09 2.00 -3.37
C SER A 30 -20.85 2.19 -1.87
N PHE A 31 -21.24 3.31 -1.30
CA PHE A 31 -21.15 3.60 0.13
C PHE A 31 -22.50 3.95 0.75
N SER A 32 -23.57 3.38 0.28
CA SER A 32 -24.74 3.29 1.12
C SER A 32 -24.55 2.12 2.11
N ALA A 33 -23.79 2.35 3.18
CA ALA A 33 -24.19 1.79 4.44
C ALA A 33 -25.59 2.37 4.68
N THR A 34 -26.60 1.67 4.18
CA THR A 34 -28.00 2.02 4.45
C THR A 34 -28.20 1.82 5.94
N PHE A 35 -28.00 2.86 6.71
CA PHE A 35 -28.38 2.87 8.11
C PHE A 35 -29.91 3.01 8.13
N HIS A 36 -30.62 1.88 8.10
CA HIS A 36 -32.03 1.89 8.38
C HIS A 36 -32.21 2.20 9.88
N VAL A 37 -32.96 3.23 10.15
CA VAL A 37 -33.39 3.57 11.51
C VAL A 37 -34.30 2.45 12.00
N ALA A 38 -33.86 1.70 12.99
CA ALA A 38 -34.72 0.75 13.68
C ALA A 38 -35.78 1.52 14.49
N GLY A 39 -37.02 1.25 14.20
CA GLY A 39 -38.12 1.67 15.09
C GLY A 39 -39.39 2.09 14.40
N GLU A 40 -40.20 1.14 13.89
CA GLU A 40 -41.64 1.39 13.84
C GLU A 40 -42.23 1.18 15.24
N PRO A 41 -43.05 2.12 15.75
CA PRO A 41 -43.67 1.96 17.05
C PRO A 41 -44.80 0.97 16.97
N VAL A 42 -44.75 -0.07 17.82
CA VAL A 42 -45.91 -0.90 18.11
C VAL A 42 -46.98 -0.03 18.74
N GLY A 43 -48.11 0.14 18.07
CA GLY A 43 -49.20 0.98 18.48
C GLY A 43 -49.84 0.51 19.80
N THR A 44 -49.81 1.39 20.81
CA THR A 44 -50.71 1.37 21.95
C THR A 44 -51.37 2.73 22.03
N ALA A 45 -52.71 2.73 22.35
CA ALA A 45 -53.52 3.92 22.44
C ALA A 45 -52.95 5.01 23.39
N PRO A 46 -53.14 6.27 23.07
CA PRO A 46 -52.41 7.35 23.73
C PRO A 46 -52.95 7.65 25.13
N LEU A 47 -52.11 7.35 26.12
CA LEU A 47 -52.17 8.06 27.41
C LEU A 47 -51.55 9.46 27.21
N PRO A 48 -51.98 10.51 27.94
CA PRO A 48 -51.37 11.82 27.84
C PRO A 48 -49.85 11.70 28.18
N PRO A 49 -48.97 12.27 27.37
CA PRO A 49 -47.55 12.06 27.53
C PRO A 49 -47.04 12.63 28.84
N SER A 50 -46.32 11.79 29.59
CA SER A 50 -45.50 12.28 30.70
C SER A 50 -44.39 13.20 30.18
N ALA A 51 -43.81 14.06 31.02
CA ALA A 51 -42.66 14.89 30.61
C ALA A 51 -41.49 14.03 30.06
N ALA A 52 -41.33 12.82 30.57
CA ALA A 52 -40.36 11.83 30.05
C ALA A 52 -40.70 11.35 28.62
N ASP A 53 -41.99 11.17 28.31
CA ASP A 53 -42.44 10.79 26.95
C ASP A 53 -42.25 11.94 25.96
N ALA A 54 -42.39 13.21 26.41
CA ALA A 54 -42.14 14.38 25.59
C ALA A 54 -40.64 14.53 25.27
N GLY A 55 -39.75 14.28 26.23
CA GLY A 55 -38.31 14.30 26.06
C GLY A 55 -37.85 13.20 25.10
N LEU A 56 -38.40 12.00 25.22
CA LEU A 56 -38.08 10.88 24.31
C LEU A 56 -38.51 11.16 22.87
N ARG A 57 -39.72 11.72 22.66
CA ARG A 57 -40.18 12.10 21.30
C ARG A 57 -39.25 13.15 20.69
N THR A 58 -38.90 14.17 21.44
CA THR A 58 -37.95 15.21 21.00
C THR A 58 -36.60 14.60 20.65
N ALA A 59 -36.09 13.66 21.44
CA ALA A 59 -34.84 12.96 21.15
C ALA A 59 -34.92 12.11 19.86
N MET A 60 -36.05 11.45 19.63
CA MET A 60 -36.28 10.67 18.40
C MET A 60 -36.34 11.57 17.17
N ASP A 61 -37.06 12.68 17.21
CA ASP A 61 -37.18 13.63 16.08
C ASP A 61 -35.81 14.26 15.77
N LEU A 62 -35.08 14.68 16.79
CA LEU A 62 -33.72 15.19 16.63
C LEU A 62 -32.76 14.10 16.05
N ASN A 63 -32.89 12.87 16.50
CA ASN A 63 -32.08 11.79 15.98
C ASN A 63 -32.35 11.51 14.48
N VAL A 64 -33.60 11.59 14.03
CA VAL A 64 -33.93 11.50 12.59
C VAL A 64 -33.28 12.64 11.82
N LYS A 65 -33.41 13.89 12.31
CA LYS A 65 -32.74 15.05 11.68
C LYS A 65 -31.22 14.93 11.67
N GLY A 66 -30.62 14.45 12.76
CA GLY A 66 -29.19 14.19 12.84
C GLY A 66 -28.73 13.14 11.83
N ASN A 67 -29.51 12.08 11.61
CA ASN A 67 -29.22 11.07 10.61
C ASN A 67 -29.26 11.62 9.18
N GLU A 68 -30.20 12.52 8.85
CA GLU A 68 -30.21 13.19 7.54
C GLU A 68 -28.93 13.99 7.29
N LEU A 69 -28.45 14.72 8.31
CA LEU A 69 -27.20 15.46 8.25
C LEU A 69 -25.99 14.52 8.11
N LEU A 70 -25.98 13.44 8.89
CA LEU A 70 -24.95 12.42 8.82
C LEU A 70 -24.87 11.78 7.42
N HIS A 71 -26.01 11.48 6.79
CA HIS A 71 -26.06 11.00 5.41
C HIS A 71 -25.54 11.99 4.37
N ARG A 72 -25.64 13.29 4.65
CA ARG A 72 -25.07 14.35 3.81
C ARG A 72 -23.61 14.66 4.17
N LEU A 73 -23.05 13.97 5.18
CA LEU A 73 -21.70 14.20 5.69
C LEU A 73 -21.52 15.60 6.31
N GLU A 74 -22.59 16.23 6.73
CA GLU A 74 -22.60 17.50 7.48
C GLU A 74 -22.34 17.19 8.96
N LEU A 75 -21.11 16.71 9.26
CA LEU A 75 -20.79 16.06 10.54
C LEU A 75 -20.86 17.01 11.73
N ASP A 76 -20.45 18.28 11.59
CA ASP A 76 -20.46 19.24 12.70
C ASP A 76 -21.88 19.62 13.12
N GLU A 77 -22.77 19.76 12.14
CA GLU A 77 -24.18 19.99 12.39
C GLU A 77 -24.87 18.75 12.98
N ALA A 78 -24.54 17.56 12.45
CA ALA A 78 -25.05 16.29 12.97
C ALA A 78 -24.66 16.10 14.45
N ILE A 79 -23.42 16.39 14.81
CA ILE A 79 -22.93 16.35 16.21
C ILE A 79 -23.76 17.22 17.11
N LYS A 80 -24.03 18.49 16.72
CA LYS A 80 -24.86 19.41 17.52
C LYS A 80 -26.27 18.87 17.73
N ILE A 81 -26.88 18.31 16.68
CA ILE A 81 -28.23 17.75 16.75
C ILE A 81 -28.26 16.49 17.63
N PHE A 82 -27.29 15.57 17.51
CA PHE A 82 -27.23 14.39 18.36
C PHE A 82 -26.95 14.75 19.83
N GLN A 83 -26.16 15.79 20.11
CA GLN A 83 -25.97 16.33 21.46
C GLN A 83 -27.29 16.89 22.05
N GLN A 84 -28.10 17.59 21.24
CA GLN A 84 -29.43 18.06 21.64
C GLN A 84 -30.37 16.87 21.89
N ALA A 85 -30.32 15.83 21.05
CA ALA A 85 -31.12 14.63 21.26
C ALA A 85 -30.75 13.92 22.57
N TYR A 86 -29.48 13.80 22.88
CA TYR A 86 -29.00 13.27 24.16
C TYR A 86 -29.42 14.13 25.35
N ALA A 87 -29.35 15.46 25.23
CA ALA A 87 -29.81 16.38 26.28
C ALA A 87 -31.32 16.28 26.53
N ALA A 88 -32.13 16.02 25.49
CA ALA A 88 -33.56 15.83 25.61
C ALA A 88 -33.97 14.51 26.30
N CYS A 89 -33.18 13.45 26.09
CA CYS A 89 -33.39 12.14 26.72
C CYS A 89 -32.05 11.35 26.80
N ALA A 90 -31.44 11.39 27.99
CA ALA A 90 -30.12 10.74 28.21
C ALA A 90 -30.15 9.22 28.07
N ASP A 91 -31.31 8.59 28.25
CA ASP A 91 -31.47 7.13 28.08
C ASP A 91 -31.71 6.70 26.62
N TYR A 92 -31.81 7.67 25.71
CA TYR A 92 -32.01 7.38 24.29
C TYR A 92 -30.65 7.07 23.61
N THR A 93 -30.20 5.85 23.78
CA THR A 93 -28.89 5.38 23.29
C THR A 93 -28.65 5.52 21.78
N PRO A 94 -29.65 5.49 20.86
CA PRO A 94 -29.41 5.72 19.44
C PRO A 94 -28.73 7.07 19.14
N ALA A 95 -29.07 8.13 19.89
CA ALA A 95 -28.40 9.42 19.70
C ALA A 95 -26.91 9.38 20.04
N LEU A 96 -26.54 8.66 21.11
CA LEU A 96 -25.12 8.49 21.49
C LEU A 96 -24.38 7.58 20.50
N ASN A 97 -25.01 6.50 20.01
CA ASN A 97 -24.41 5.64 18.99
C ASN A 97 -24.09 6.45 17.71
N ASN A 98 -25.00 7.32 17.27
CA ASN A 98 -24.82 8.15 16.08
C ASN A 98 -23.82 9.29 16.33
N LEU A 99 -23.82 9.87 17.52
CA LEU A 99 -22.81 10.84 17.93
C LEU A 99 -21.39 10.22 17.91
N ALA A 100 -21.24 9.02 18.45
CA ALA A 100 -19.98 8.28 18.40
C ALA A 100 -19.56 7.99 16.95
N LEU A 101 -20.51 7.66 16.08
CA LEU A 101 -20.24 7.45 14.65
C LEU A 101 -19.78 8.75 13.97
N CYS A 102 -20.37 9.91 14.31
CA CYS A 102 -19.89 11.20 13.79
C CYS A 102 -18.45 11.49 14.20
N TYR A 103 -18.10 11.28 15.47
CA TYR A 103 -16.72 11.42 15.94
C TYR A 103 -15.78 10.46 15.24
N PHE A 104 -16.19 9.19 15.06
CA PHE A 104 -15.42 8.21 14.33
C PHE A 104 -15.16 8.65 12.88
N GLN A 105 -16.17 9.16 12.17
CA GLN A 105 -16.02 9.68 10.81
C GLN A 105 -15.13 10.94 10.73
N LYS A 106 -15.02 11.70 11.81
CA LYS A 106 -14.08 12.82 11.94
C LYS A 106 -12.67 12.38 12.38
N TYR A 107 -12.42 11.09 12.56
CA TYR A 107 -11.18 10.54 13.13
C TYR A 107 -10.89 10.99 14.58
N GLU A 108 -11.88 11.50 15.29
CA GLU A 108 -11.81 11.78 16.72
C GLU A 108 -12.06 10.46 17.50
N ILE A 109 -11.14 9.49 17.33
CA ILE A 109 -11.35 8.08 17.73
C ILE A 109 -11.58 7.95 19.24
N GLU A 110 -10.80 8.63 20.06
CA GLU A 110 -10.95 8.61 21.51
C GLU A 110 -12.33 9.11 21.93
N LYS A 111 -12.80 10.22 21.32
CA LYS A 111 -14.15 10.74 21.59
C LYS A 111 -15.24 9.80 21.13
N ALA A 112 -15.03 9.10 20.00
CA ALA A 112 -15.97 8.08 19.52
C ALA A 112 -16.08 6.94 20.54
N ILE A 113 -14.97 6.45 21.08
CA ILE A 113 -14.93 5.41 22.10
C ILE A 113 -15.58 5.87 23.40
N GLU A 114 -15.20 7.04 23.93
CA GLU A 114 -15.79 7.59 25.14
C GLU A 114 -17.31 7.77 25.02
N THR A 115 -17.77 8.28 23.88
CA THR A 115 -19.20 8.47 23.61
C THR A 115 -19.92 7.12 23.50
N GLN A 116 -19.29 6.14 22.87
CA GLN A 116 -19.84 4.79 22.77
C GLN A 116 -19.92 4.11 24.14
N GLN A 117 -18.92 4.28 24.99
CA GLN A 117 -18.94 3.75 26.36
C GLN A 117 -20.04 4.41 27.20
N LYS A 118 -20.32 5.70 27.02
CA LYS A 118 -21.49 6.37 27.64
C LYS A 118 -22.79 5.74 27.17
N ALA A 119 -22.95 5.43 25.89
CA ALA A 119 -24.13 4.73 25.38
C ALA A 119 -24.30 3.33 25.99
N LEU A 120 -23.20 2.63 26.27
CA LEU A 120 -23.17 1.28 26.84
C LEU A 120 -23.36 1.27 28.37
N ALA A 121 -23.18 2.41 29.05
CA ALA A 121 -23.47 2.55 30.48
C ALA A 121 -24.96 2.57 30.78
N VAL A 122 -25.83 2.85 29.79
CA VAL A 122 -27.28 2.77 29.92
C VAL A 122 -27.69 1.31 30.04
N PRO A 123 -28.47 0.90 31.08
CA PRO A 123 -28.77 -0.52 31.33
C PRO A 123 -29.81 -1.10 30.34
N ARG A 124 -29.46 -1.18 29.08
CA ARG A 124 -30.25 -1.78 28.01
C ARG A 124 -29.36 -2.61 27.10
N SER A 125 -29.94 -3.65 26.48
CA SER A 125 -29.21 -4.42 25.46
C SER A 125 -28.88 -3.52 24.27
N ASN A 126 -27.58 -3.41 23.95
CA ASN A 126 -27.09 -2.57 22.83
C ASN A 126 -25.98 -3.33 22.07
N PRO A 127 -26.30 -4.44 21.36
CA PRO A 127 -25.31 -5.20 20.60
C PRO A 127 -24.70 -4.37 19.48
N PHE A 128 -25.44 -3.46 18.85
CA PHE A 128 -24.93 -2.51 17.89
C PHE A 128 -23.81 -1.63 18.48
N GLY A 129 -24.04 -1.09 19.68
CA GLY A 129 -23.06 -0.26 20.38
C GLY A 129 -21.80 -1.02 20.77
N GLN A 130 -21.94 -2.26 21.25
CA GLN A 130 -20.81 -3.14 21.56
C GLN A 130 -19.96 -3.44 20.30
N ALA A 131 -20.61 -3.82 19.21
CA ALA A 131 -19.94 -4.08 17.94
C ALA A 131 -19.25 -2.82 17.35
N SER A 132 -19.87 -1.64 17.52
CA SER A 132 -19.30 -0.36 17.10
C SER A 132 -18.07 0.02 17.95
N LEU A 133 -18.12 -0.22 19.26
CA LEU A 133 -16.95 -0.03 20.14
C LEU A 133 -15.76 -0.86 19.67
N ALA A 134 -15.98 -2.12 19.37
CA ALA A 134 -14.92 -3.01 18.86
C ALA A 134 -14.34 -2.51 17.52
N LEU A 135 -15.20 -1.98 16.63
CA LEU A 135 -14.75 -1.37 15.38
C LEU A 135 -13.84 -0.16 15.65
N TYR A 136 -14.28 0.77 16.52
CA TYR A 136 -13.50 1.99 16.80
C TYR A 136 -12.15 1.69 17.44
N CYS A 137 -12.07 0.68 18.28
CA CYS A 137 -10.82 0.23 18.90
C CYS A 137 -9.74 -0.17 17.89
N ARG A 138 -10.10 -0.62 16.66
CA ARG A 138 -9.11 -0.94 15.63
C ARG A 138 -8.31 0.27 15.12
N TYR A 139 -8.81 1.47 15.35
CA TYR A 139 -8.21 2.72 14.87
C TYR A 139 -7.34 3.40 15.93
N LEU A 140 -7.23 2.85 17.13
CA LEU A 140 -6.37 3.40 18.19
C LEU A 140 -4.92 2.99 18.03
N PRO A 141 -3.97 3.86 18.41
CA PRO A 141 -2.55 3.63 18.25
C PRO A 141 -1.94 2.64 19.27
N HIS A 142 -2.65 2.27 20.33
CA HIS A 142 -2.13 1.42 21.40
C HIS A 142 -2.78 0.03 21.42
N PRO A 143 -2.11 -1.02 20.84
CA PRO A 143 -2.82 -2.24 20.45
C PRO A 143 -3.24 -3.17 21.60
N LYS A 144 -2.50 -3.23 22.72
CA LYS A 144 -2.76 -4.30 23.71
C LYS A 144 -4.00 -4.11 24.56
N GLU A 145 -4.16 -2.94 25.17
CA GLU A 145 -5.33 -2.62 26.01
C GLU A 145 -6.59 -2.52 25.16
N GLN A 146 -6.44 -1.94 23.97
CA GLN A 146 -7.52 -1.77 23.03
C GLN A 146 -8.02 -3.10 22.45
N LYS A 147 -7.13 -4.05 22.23
CA LYS A 147 -7.49 -5.40 21.78
C LYS A 147 -8.41 -6.07 22.80
N GLN A 148 -8.06 -6.02 24.09
CA GLN A 148 -8.87 -6.62 25.15
C GLN A 148 -10.25 -5.98 25.23
N LEU A 149 -10.33 -4.65 25.20
CA LEU A 149 -11.60 -3.91 25.20
C LEU A 149 -12.48 -4.30 24.00
N ALA A 150 -11.88 -4.40 22.83
CA ALA A 150 -12.59 -4.78 21.61
C ALA A 150 -13.11 -6.23 21.66
N GLU A 151 -12.29 -7.17 22.08
CA GLU A 151 -12.68 -8.58 22.20
C GLU A 151 -13.80 -8.76 23.23
N ASP A 152 -13.72 -8.09 24.37
CA ASP A 152 -14.77 -8.13 25.40
C ASP A 152 -16.08 -7.52 24.86
N ALA A 153 -16.00 -6.42 24.10
CA ALA A 153 -17.16 -5.82 23.47
C ALA A 153 -17.81 -6.76 22.43
N LEU A 154 -16.99 -7.44 21.61
CA LEU A 154 -17.51 -8.41 20.64
C LEU A 154 -18.17 -9.61 21.31
N ARG A 155 -17.58 -10.18 22.36
CA ARG A 155 -18.18 -11.27 23.14
C ARG A 155 -19.55 -10.87 23.67
N ARG A 156 -19.65 -9.68 24.30
CA ARG A 156 -20.94 -9.15 24.76
C ARG A 156 -21.94 -8.95 23.64
N ALA A 157 -21.50 -8.44 22.46
CA ALA A 157 -22.39 -8.28 21.31
C ALA A 157 -22.98 -9.62 20.84
N LEU A 158 -22.16 -10.68 20.86
CA LEU A 158 -22.55 -12.03 20.45
C LEU A 158 -23.48 -12.73 21.46
N GLU A 159 -23.32 -12.45 22.76
CA GLU A 159 -24.16 -12.99 23.84
C GLU A 159 -25.53 -12.34 23.88
N MET A 160 -25.66 -11.09 23.35
CA MET A 160 -26.90 -10.36 23.34
C MET A 160 -27.82 -10.81 22.20
N HIS A 161 -29.07 -11.15 22.51
CA HIS A 161 -30.05 -11.38 21.46
C HIS A 161 -30.32 -10.11 20.65
N SER A 162 -30.05 -10.14 19.36
CA SER A 162 -30.19 -8.99 18.47
C SER A 162 -31.55 -9.05 17.74
N VAL A 163 -32.38 -8.05 17.98
CA VAL A 163 -33.72 -7.91 17.40
C VAL A 163 -33.77 -7.06 16.13
N SER A 164 -32.63 -6.55 15.68
CA SER A 164 -32.58 -5.69 14.50
C SER A 164 -31.52 -6.17 13.49
N PHE A 165 -31.86 -6.04 12.22
CA PHE A 165 -30.95 -6.34 11.11
C PHE A 165 -29.64 -5.55 11.23
N ASP A 166 -29.72 -4.23 11.54
CA ASP A 166 -28.56 -3.37 11.64
C ASP A 166 -27.57 -3.81 12.73
N SER A 167 -28.09 -4.29 13.86
CA SER A 167 -27.26 -4.83 14.93
C SER A 167 -26.54 -6.11 14.52
N VAL A 168 -27.24 -7.02 13.85
CA VAL A 168 -26.62 -8.27 13.33
C VAL A 168 -25.59 -7.95 12.27
N LEU A 169 -25.88 -7.06 11.35
CA LEU A 169 -24.95 -6.65 10.31
C LEU A 169 -23.71 -5.97 10.88
N ARG A 170 -23.89 -5.05 11.83
CA ARG A 170 -22.77 -4.39 12.51
C ARG A 170 -21.90 -5.40 13.25
N THR A 171 -22.52 -6.35 13.95
CA THR A 171 -21.79 -7.41 14.66
C THR A 171 -21.03 -8.31 13.68
N CYS A 172 -21.65 -8.75 12.59
CA CYS A 172 -20.97 -9.54 11.54
C CYS A 172 -19.75 -8.78 10.97
N LYS A 173 -19.91 -7.50 10.64
CA LYS A 173 -18.81 -6.67 10.12
C LYS A 173 -17.66 -6.57 11.12
N SER A 174 -17.97 -6.25 12.37
CA SER A 174 -16.96 -6.12 13.40
C SER A 174 -16.26 -7.44 13.69
N VAL A 175 -17.00 -8.53 13.82
CA VAL A 175 -16.46 -9.89 14.06
C VAL A 175 -15.60 -10.36 12.86
N ALA A 176 -15.97 -10.02 11.63
CA ALA A 176 -15.21 -10.33 10.42
C ALA A 176 -13.83 -9.66 10.40
N LEU A 177 -13.72 -8.41 10.89
CA LEU A 177 -12.45 -7.70 11.04
C LEU A 177 -11.48 -8.36 12.03
N TYR A 178 -12.02 -9.15 12.97
CA TYR A 178 -11.22 -9.91 13.94
C TYR A 178 -10.97 -11.37 13.51
N GLY A 179 -11.50 -11.79 12.36
CA GLY A 179 -11.33 -13.13 11.82
C GLY A 179 -12.04 -14.23 12.62
N TRP A 180 -13.08 -13.90 13.38
CA TRP A 180 -13.85 -14.86 14.18
C TRP A 180 -14.92 -15.53 13.31
N HIS A 181 -14.50 -16.45 12.47
CA HIS A 181 -15.34 -17.06 11.44
C HIS A 181 -16.47 -17.94 12.01
N GLN A 182 -16.18 -18.70 13.07
CA GLN A 182 -17.17 -19.58 13.69
C GLN A 182 -18.30 -18.78 14.36
N GLU A 183 -17.93 -17.66 14.97
CA GLU A 183 -18.87 -16.76 15.65
C GLU A 183 -19.84 -16.11 14.65
N ILE A 184 -19.38 -15.80 13.44
CA ILE A 184 -20.27 -15.31 12.37
C ILE A 184 -21.29 -16.37 12.01
N LEU A 185 -20.88 -17.62 11.83
CA LEU A 185 -21.81 -18.70 11.49
C LEU A 185 -22.82 -18.93 12.59
N THR A 186 -22.38 -18.96 13.85
CA THR A 186 -23.25 -19.11 15.02
C THR A 186 -24.26 -17.96 15.12
N LEU A 187 -23.81 -16.72 14.94
CA LEU A 187 -24.68 -15.55 14.97
C LEU A 187 -25.77 -15.63 13.88
N LEU A 188 -25.41 -16.06 12.67
CA LEU A 188 -26.37 -16.17 11.56
C LEU A 188 -27.37 -17.34 11.76
N GLU A 189 -26.97 -18.41 12.43
CA GLU A 189 -27.84 -19.53 12.75
C GLU A 189 -28.85 -19.20 13.86
N THR A 190 -28.44 -18.37 14.81
CA THR A 190 -29.27 -18.00 15.97
C THR A 190 -30.11 -16.74 15.72
N SER A 191 -29.82 -15.97 14.67
CA SER A 191 -30.59 -14.77 14.35
C SER A 191 -31.71 -15.02 13.36
N ASP A 192 -32.79 -14.25 13.46
CA ASP A 192 -33.91 -14.26 12.52
C ASP A 192 -33.53 -13.82 11.09
N PHE A 193 -32.34 -13.22 10.96
CA PHE A 193 -31.85 -12.62 9.72
C PHE A 193 -30.87 -13.48 8.92
N GLY A 194 -30.59 -14.71 9.33
CA GLY A 194 -29.59 -15.60 8.72
C GLY A 194 -29.78 -15.91 7.23
N ARG A 195 -30.98 -15.63 6.66
CA ARG A 195 -31.28 -15.77 5.22
C ARG A 195 -31.23 -14.45 4.45
N ASN A 196 -30.87 -13.34 5.11
CA ASN A 196 -30.72 -12.07 4.44
C ASN A 196 -29.52 -12.10 3.48
N GLU A 197 -29.67 -11.52 2.30
CA GLU A 197 -28.67 -11.58 1.23
C GLU A 197 -27.32 -10.96 1.64
N SER A 198 -27.35 -9.81 2.31
CA SER A 198 -26.12 -9.11 2.76
C SER A 198 -25.40 -9.89 3.86
N LEU A 199 -26.14 -10.47 4.80
CA LEU A 199 -25.58 -11.31 5.87
C LEU A 199 -25.08 -12.66 5.34
N ALA A 200 -25.75 -13.22 4.34
CA ALA A 200 -25.32 -14.45 3.69
C ALA A 200 -23.94 -14.32 3.04
N PHE A 201 -23.53 -13.12 2.64
CA PHE A 201 -22.16 -12.90 2.17
C PHE A 201 -21.13 -13.20 3.28
N TYR A 202 -21.33 -12.65 4.48
CA TYR A 202 -20.44 -12.91 5.62
C TYR A 202 -20.42 -14.39 6.02
N GLY A 203 -21.59 -15.04 6.02
CA GLY A 203 -21.69 -16.49 6.26
C GLY A 203 -20.95 -17.33 5.22
N GLY A 204 -21.03 -16.94 3.95
CA GLY A 204 -20.32 -17.60 2.86
C GLY A 204 -18.81 -17.48 2.96
N VAL A 205 -18.31 -16.29 3.29
CA VAL A 205 -16.87 -16.06 3.49
C VAL A 205 -16.37 -16.76 4.76
N ALA A 206 -17.14 -16.71 5.85
CA ALA A 206 -16.80 -17.40 7.10
C ALA A 206 -16.66 -18.92 6.88
N ALA A 207 -17.65 -19.54 6.24
CA ALA A 207 -17.64 -20.97 5.93
C ALA A 207 -16.46 -21.34 5.00
N ALA A 208 -16.15 -20.49 4.01
CA ALA A 208 -15.00 -20.72 3.13
C ALA A 208 -13.66 -20.65 3.86
N ASN A 209 -13.51 -19.71 4.80
CA ASN A 209 -12.31 -19.61 5.64
C ASN A 209 -12.14 -20.78 6.61
N LEU A 210 -13.23 -21.44 6.98
CA LEU A 210 -13.23 -22.67 7.79
C LEU A 210 -13.07 -23.95 6.95
N GLY A 211 -12.99 -23.84 5.62
CA GLY A 211 -12.91 -24.98 4.71
C GLY A 211 -14.26 -25.68 4.44
N GLU A 212 -15.37 -25.12 4.93
CA GLU A 212 -16.73 -25.64 4.77
C GLU A 212 -17.32 -25.23 3.39
N TYR A 213 -16.69 -25.64 2.30
CA TYR A 213 -16.94 -25.12 0.96
C TYR A 213 -18.37 -25.36 0.45
N GLU A 214 -19.00 -26.47 0.80
CA GLU A 214 -20.40 -26.73 0.43
C GLU A 214 -21.36 -25.75 1.12
N ARG A 215 -21.10 -25.47 2.40
CA ARG A 215 -21.86 -24.49 3.19
C ARG A 215 -21.62 -23.07 2.65
N ALA A 216 -20.37 -22.74 2.35
CA ALA A 216 -20.00 -21.50 1.71
C ALA A 216 -20.76 -21.29 0.39
N ALA A 217 -20.82 -22.30 -0.47
CA ALA A 217 -21.51 -22.22 -1.75
C ALA A 217 -23.02 -21.95 -1.60
N LYS A 218 -23.67 -22.50 -0.56
CA LYS A 218 -25.10 -22.25 -0.25
C LYS A 218 -25.30 -20.78 0.17
N PHE A 219 -24.52 -20.27 1.10
CA PHE A 219 -24.58 -18.88 1.53
C PHE A 219 -24.29 -17.91 0.38
N LEU A 220 -23.21 -18.12 -0.38
CA LEU A 220 -22.85 -17.26 -1.51
C LEU A 220 -23.89 -17.27 -2.63
N LYS A 221 -24.68 -18.37 -2.78
CA LYS A 221 -25.80 -18.39 -3.70
C LYS A 221 -26.90 -17.39 -3.30
N ILE A 222 -27.16 -17.25 -2.00
CA ILE A 222 -28.12 -16.28 -1.46
C ILE A 222 -27.53 -14.86 -1.64
N ALA A 223 -26.27 -14.66 -1.29
CA ALA A 223 -25.57 -13.38 -1.35
C ALA A 223 -25.47 -12.78 -2.76
N GLN A 224 -25.62 -13.58 -3.83
CA GLN A 224 -25.69 -13.07 -5.20
C GLN A 224 -26.88 -12.12 -5.46
N ARG A 225 -27.84 -12.05 -4.56
CA ARG A 225 -28.99 -11.14 -4.63
C ARG A 225 -28.79 -9.86 -3.83
N ALA A 226 -27.70 -9.76 -3.07
CA ALA A 226 -27.35 -8.57 -2.31
C ALA A 226 -26.99 -7.39 -3.22
N GLY A 227 -26.89 -6.20 -2.65
CA GLY A 227 -26.32 -5.02 -3.31
C GLY A 227 -24.82 -5.18 -3.56
N GLU A 228 -24.25 -4.32 -4.42
CA GLU A 228 -22.81 -4.24 -4.61
C GLU A 228 -22.13 -3.63 -3.33
N PRO A 229 -20.89 -4.01 -2.98
CA PRO A 229 -20.00 -4.92 -3.72
C PRO A 229 -20.17 -6.41 -3.40
N ALA A 230 -20.98 -6.77 -2.40
CA ALA A 230 -21.14 -8.15 -1.93
C ALA A 230 -21.60 -9.12 -3.04
N ASN A 231 -22.48 -8.66 -3.92
CA ASN A 231 -22.96 -9.42 -5.08
C ASN A 231 -21.79 -9.83 -6.02
N ALA A 232 -20.93 -8.87 -6.40
CA ALA A 232 -19.80 -9.15 -7.31
C ALA A 232 -18.83 -10.14 -6.68
N LEU A 233 -18.48 -9.94 -5.39
CA LEU A 233 -17.62 -10.84 -4.65
C LEU A 233 -18.25 -12.23 -4.48
N ALA A 234 -19.54 -12.32 -4.15
CA ALA A 234 -20.24 -13.60 -4.03
C ALA A 234 -20.24 -14.39 -5.35
N LYS A 235 -20.46 -13.71 -6.49
CA LYS A 235 -20.36 -14.35 -7.82
C LYS A 235 -18.94 -14.86 -8.10
N ARG A 236 -17.91 -14.04 -7.80
CA ARG A 236 -16.50 -14.40 -7.97
C ARG A 236 -16.14 -15.60 -7.09
N TYR A 237 -16.44 -15.55 -5.80
CA TYR A 237 -16.07 -16.60 -4.85
C TYR A 237 -16.81 -17.91 -5.15
N ARG A 238 -18.07 -17.86 -5.52
CA ARG A 238 -18.82 -19.04 -5.92
C ARG A 238 -18.25 -19.70 -7.19
N ARG A 239 -17.73 -18.91 -8.14
CA ARG A 239 -17.02 -19.46 -9.30
C ARG A 239 -15.73 -20.16 -8.86
N MET A 240 -14.93 -19.52 -8.00
CA MET A 240 -13.70 -20.11 -7.48
C MET A 240 -13.96 -21.42 -6.74
N LEU A 241 -14.97 -21.48 -5.88
CA LEU A 241 -15.36 -22.73 -5.20
C LEU A 241 -15.73 -23.84 -6.19
N ARG A 242 -16.51 -23.53 -7.21
CA ARG A 242 -16.88 -24.51 -8.26
C ARG A 242 -15.66 -25.03 -9.02
N ASP A 243 -14.69 -24.14 -9.28
CA ASP A 243 -13.48 -24.44 -10.04
C ASP A 243 -12.36 -24.99 -9.12
N HIS A 244 -12.66 -25.32 -7.86
CA HIS A 244 -11.73 -25.78 -6.82
C HIS A 244 -10.53 -24.84 -6.63
N ALA A 245 -10.71 -23.55 -6.91
CA ALA A 245 -9.70 -22.52 -6.74
C ALA A 245 -9.85 -21.83 -5.37
N VAL A 246 -8.72 -21.46 -4.78
CA VAL A 246 -8.68 -20.63 -3.57
C VAL A 246 -8.21 -19.21 -3.92
N PRO A 247 -8.57 -18.18 -3.13
CA PRO A 247 -8.07 -16.84 -3.35
C PRO A 247 -6.55 -16.81 -3.26
N ASN A 248 -5.93 -16.15 -4.22
CA ASN A 248 -4.48 -15.87 -4.19
C ASN A 248 -4.22 -14.65 -3.30
N THR A 249 -4.50 -14.78 -2.00
CA THR A 249 -4.24 -13.76 -0.99
C THR A 249 -2.96 -14.10 -0.22
N ILE A 250 -2.37 -13.10 0.44
CA ILE A 250 -1.13 -13.25 1.20
C ILE A 250 -1.25 -14.35 2.26
N ARG A 251 -2.40 -14.42 2.94
CA ARG A 251 -2.67 -15.38 4.03
C ARG A 251 -3.45 -16.62 3.58
N GLY A 252 -3.79 -16.72 2.29
CA GLY A 252 -4.64 -17.81 1.76
C GLY A 252 -6.09 -17.77 2.23
N ASN A 253 -6.54 -16.66 2.81
CA ASN A 253 -7.89 -16.46 3.32
C ASN A 253 -8.85 -15.91 2.23
N TRP A 254 -10.15 -16.03 2.49
CA TRP A 254 -11.22 -15.43 1.69
C TRP A 254 -11.54 -14.06 2.29
N PRO A 255 -11.29 -12.94 1.56
CA PRO A 255 -11.52 -11.60 2.09
C PRO A 255 -13.01 -11.29 2.29
N TYR A 256 -13.31 -10.62 3.40
CA TYR A 256 -14.66 -10.09 3.68
C TYR A 256 -14.89 -8.72 3.06
N PHE A 257 -13.83 -7.95 2.85
CA PHE A 257 -13.89 -6.55 2.49
C PHE A 257 -13.04 -6.26 1.26
N THR A 258 -13.51 -5.34 0.44
CA THR A 258 -12.70 -4.67 -0.58
C THR A 258 -11.85 -3.56 0.04
N PRO A 259 -10.79 -3.06 -0.62
CA PRO A 259 -10.05 -1.90 -0.11
C PRO A 259 -10.95 -0.70 0.19
N ASP A 260 -11.94 -0.43 -0.68
CA ASP A 260 -12.86 0.70 -0.52
C ASP A 260 -13.73 0.59 0.74
N GLU A 261 -14.06 -0.63 1.17
CA GLU A 261 -14.84 -0.85 2.40
C GLU A 261 -14.01 -0.73 3.68
N LEU A 262 -12.68 -0.79 3.57
CA LEU A 262 -11.74 -0.63 4.69
C LEU A 262 -11.27 0.81 4.85
N ILE A 263 -11.44 1.64 3.83
CA ILE A 263 -11.18 3.08 3.95
C ILE A 263 -12.33 3.69 4.79
N PRO A 264 -12.06 4.21 6.00
CA PRO A 264 -13.09 4.92 6.76
C PRO A 264 -13.52 6.15 5.98
N LEU A 265 -14.83 6.31 5.79
CA LEU A 265 -15.43 7.44 5.08
C LEU A 265 -15.47 8.70 5.95
N PRO A 266 -15.49 9.83 5.30
CA PRO A 266 -14.64 10.30 4.21
C PRO A 266 -13.51 11.15 4.76
N VAL A 267 -12.37 11.10 4.10
CA VAL A 267 -11.21 11.97 4.33
C VAL A 267 -11.51 13.45 3.98
N TYR A 268 -12.75 13.89 4.16
CA TYR A 268 -13.16 15.26 3.89
C TYR A 268 -12.68 16.17 5.03
N GLY A 269 -11.62 16.94 4.73
CA GLY A 269 -11.10 17.99 5.62
C GLY A 269 -9.78 17.69 6.31
N MET A 270 -9.28 16.44 6.31
CA MET A 270 -7.92 16.17 6.78
C MET A 270 -6.92 16.30 5.62
N SER A 271 -5.78 16.94 5.85
CA SER A 271 -4.67 16.85 4.90
C SER A 271 -4.23 15.39 4.79
N GLN A 272 -3.82 14.94 3.59
CA GLN A 272 -3.29 13.58 3.42
C GLN A 272 -2.15 13.27 4.39
N GLN A 273 -1.39 14.27 4.79
CA GLN A 273 -0.29 14.16 5.75
C GLN A 273 -0.81 13.86 7.17
N ALA A 274 -1.81 14.60 7.67
CA ALA A 274 -2.40 14.34 8.98
C ALA A 274 -3.04 12.95 9.06
N LEU A 275 -3.69 12.49 7.98
CA LEU A 275 -4.24 11.15 7.89
C LEU A 275 -3.15 10.07 7.96
N ARG A 276 -2.02 10.27 7.26
CA ARG A 276 -0.87 9.36 7.32
C ARG A 276 -0.29 9.31 8.73
N ASP A 277 -0.05 10.46 9.32
CA ASP A 277 0.66 10.57 10.59
C ASP A 277 -0.15 10.01 11.77
N GLU A 278 -1.47 10.21 11.81
CA GLU A 278 -2.30 9.78 12.95
C GLU A 278 -2.91 8.38 12.78
N VAL A 279 -3.47 8.06 11.61
CA VAL A 279 -4.22 6.82 11.43
C VAL A 279 -3.36 5.71 10.83
N PHE A 280 -2.63 6.00 9.76
CA PHE A 280 -1.91 4.97 9.02
C PHE A 280 -0.58 4.56 9.65
N THR A 281 0.01 5.39 10.51
CA THR A 281 1.27 5.05 11.16
C THR A 281 1.09 4.03 12.30
N HIS A 282 -0.02 4.08 13.02
CA HIS A 282 -0.13 3.35 14.30
C HIS A 282 -1.29 2.34 14.37
N SER A 283 -2.28 2.40 13.50
CA SER A 283 -3.49 1.58 13.63
C SER A 283 -3.42 0.23 12.91
N ILE A 284 -4.07 -0.79 13.48
CA ILE A 284 -4.25 -2.09 12.80
C ILE A 284 -5.17 -1.94 11.57
N ALA A 285 -6.07 -0.96 11.56
CA ALA A 285 -6.96 -0.70 10.42
C ALA A 285 -6.18 -0.32 9.16
N ALA A 286 -5.06 0.39 9.30
CA ALA A 286 -4.16 0.68 8.20
C ALA A 286 -3.47 -0.58 7.65
N VAL A 287 -3.11 -1.53 8.53
CA VAL A 287 -2.54 -2.81 8.11
C VAL A 287 -3.57 -3.65 7.35
N ASP A 288 -4.84 -3.67 7.80
CA ASP A 288 -5.92 -4.34 7.10
C ASP A 288 -6.16 -3.76 5.69
N LEU A 289 -6.16 -2.43 5.59
CA LEU A 289 -6.24 -1.75 4.29
C LEU A 289 -5.06 -2.10 3.40
N ALA A 290 -3.85 -2.04 3.93
CA ALA A 290 -2.63 -2.37 3.19
C ALA A 290 -2.64 -3.83 2.69
N GLU A 291 -3.05 -4.78 3.52
CA GLU A 291 -3.23 -6.19 3.11
C GLU A 291 -4.25 -6.33 1.99
N SER A 292 -5.39 -5.64 2.10
CA SER A 292 -6.44 -5.64 1.08
C SER A 292 -5.94 -5.07 -0.24
N LEU A 293 -5.17 -3.98 -0.22
CA LEU A 293 -4.54 -3.40 -1.41
C LEU A 293 -3.54 -4.36 -2.06
N VAL A 294 -2.68 -5.01 -1.28
CA VAL A 294 -1.74 -6.02 -1.81
C VAL A 294 -2.47 -7.19 -2.45
N ASN A 295 -3.63 -7.56 -1.93
CA ASN A 295 -4.47 -8.65 -2.47
C ASN A 295 -5.32 -8.23 -3.67
N ALA A 296 -5.54 -6.93 -3.90
CA ALA A 296 -6.42 -6.42 -4.96
C ALA A 296 -5.83 -6.52 -6.37
N GLY A 297 -4.52 -6.60 -6.50
CA GLY A 297 -3.81 -6.75 -7.78
C GLY A 297 -2.44 -6.07 -7.78
N GLU A 298 -1.69 -6.22 -8.87
CA GLU A 298 -0.31 -5.70 -8.95
C GLU A 298 -0.27 -4.17 -8.89
N ASP A 299 -1.22 -3.49 -9.55
CA ASP A 299 -1.27 -2.02 -9.59
C ASP A 299 -1.49 -1.40 -8.19
N MET A 300 -2.23 -2.09 -7.32
CA MET A 300 -2.52 -1.64 -5.96
C MET A 300 -1.52 -2.16 -4.92
N ALA A 301 -0.79 -3.23 -5.24
CA ALA A 301 0.12 -3.88 -4.30
C ALA A 301 1.26 -2.97 -3.84
N ASP A 302 1.79 -2.14 -4.72
CA ASP A 302 2.84 -1.19 -4.37
C ASP A 302 2.39 -0.13 -3.35
N HIS A 303 1.12 0.32 -3.44
CA HIS A 303 0.54 1.23 -2.44
C HIS A 303 0.38 0.53 -1.08
N GLY A 304 -0.12 -0.72 -1.09
CA GLY A 304 -0.23 -1.52 0.13
C GLY A 304 1.12 -1.77 0.80
N LEU A 305 2.15 -2.13 0.02
CA LEU A 305 3.50 -2.31 0.55
C LEU A 305 4.10 -1.01 1.11
N THR A 306 3.84 0.13 0.47
CA THR A 306 4.27 1.44 0.98
C THR A 306 3.64 1.73 2.34
N LEU A 307 2.32 1.55 2.48
CA LEU A 307 1.62 1.71 3.76
C LEU A 307 2.19 0.79 4.85
N LEU A 308 2.50 -0.48 4.52
CA LEU A 308 3.13 -1.41 5.48
C LEU A 308 4.53 -0.94 5.91
N GLY A 309 5.30 -0.38 4.97
CA GLY A 309 6.64 0.13 5.25
C GLY A 309 6.65 1.40 6.11
N GLU A 310 5.62 2.24 5.99
CA GLU A 310 5.44 3.46 6.78
C GLU A 310 4.80 3.17 8.16
N SER A 311 4.12 2.03 8.31
CA SER A 311 3.41 1.68 9.53
C SER A 311 4.36 1.27 10.67
N GLN A 312 4.13 1.83 11.86
CA GLN A 312 4.80 1.44 13.11
C GLN A 312 4.03 0.33 13.87
N HIS A 313 2.88 -0.09 13.37
CA HIS A 313 2.12 -1.17 14.01
C HIS A 313 2.85 -2.52 13.86
N PRO A 314 3.02 -3.33 14.94
CA PRO A 314 3.76 -4.58 14.89
C PRO A 314 3.28 -5.56 13.80
N ALA A 315 1.96 -5.63 13.56
CA ALA A 315 1.37 -6.48 12.54
C ALA A 315 1.80 -6.13 11.11
N ALA A 316 2.22 -4.88 10.84
CA ALA A 316 2.74 -4.49 9.54
C ALA A 316 4.05 -5.23 9.23
N ARG A 317 4.95 -5.29 10.22
CA ARG A 317 6.20 -6.03 10.10
C ARG A 317 5.96 -7.53 9.91
N GLU A 318 5.04 -8.12 10.69
CA GLU A 318 4.66 -9.53 10.54
C GLU A 318 4.11 -9.82 9.14
N LEU A 319 3.28 -8.93 8.61
CA LEU A 319 2.71 -9.07 7.27
C LEU A 319 3.78 -8.94 6.18
N LEU A 320 4.71 -8.00 6.31
CA LEU A 320 5.86 -7.90 5.41
C LEU A 320 6.73 -9.17 5.43
N GLU A 321 6.92 -9.81 6.58
CA GLU A 321 7.65 -11.08 6.70
C GLU A 321 6.92 -12.22 5.98
N ILE A 322 5.59 -12.30 6.13
CA ILE A 322 4.74 -13.26 5.41
C ILE A 322 4.87 -13.06 3.90
N ILE A 323 4.76 -11.80 3.43
CA ILE A 323 4.88 -11.47 2.00
C ILE A 323 6.27 -11.83 1.47
N ALA A 324 7.33 -11.48 2.18
CA ALA A 324 8.71 -11.75 1.76
C ALA A 324 9.00 -13.25 1.65
N ARG A 325 8.43 -14.07 2.53
CA ARG A 325 8.60 -15.54 2.55
C ARG A 325 7.59 -16.29 1.69
N SER A 326 6.58 -15.62 1.14
CA SER A 326 5.53 -16.24 0.33
C SER A 326 6.12 -16.93 -0.90
N VAL A 327 5.58 -18.08 -1.25
CA VAL A 327 5.89 -18.78 -2.53
C VAL A 327 4.95 -18.37 -3.66
N THR A 328 3.89 -17.61 -3.35
CA THR A 328 2.88 -17.13 -4.29
C THR A 328 3.07 -15.67 -4.64
N GLY A 329 2.52 -15.25 -5.77
CA GLY A 329 2.63 -13.87 -6.25
C GLY A 329 3.97 -13.55 -6.93
N PRO A 330 4.14 -12.32 -7.45
CA PRO A 330 5.32 -11.94 -8.21
C PRO A 330 6.57 -11.75 -7.34
N ASP A 331 7.73 -12.02 -7.93
CA ASP A 331 9.05 -11.86 -7.28
C ASP A 331 9.30 -10.43 -6.79
N ALA A 332 8.85 -9.44 -7.55
CA ALA A 332 8.99 -8.02 -7.21
C ALA A 332 8.33 -7.68 -5.87
N ARG A 333 7.14 -8.24 -5.60
CA ARG A 333 6.42 -8.05 -4.33
C ARG A 333 7.22 -8.57 -3.14
N ARG A 334 7.78 -9.79 -3.25
CA ARG A 334 8.62 -10.41 -2.21
C ARG A 334 9.88 -9.61 -1.95
N THR A 335 10.56 -9.21 -3.02
CA THR A 335 11.78 -8.41 -2.94
C THR A 335 11.53 -7.06 -2.27
N ARG A 336 10.43 -6.37 -2.65
CA ARG A 336 10.08 -5.08 -2.04
C ARG A 336 9.71 -5.22 -0.57
N ALA A 337 8.95 -6.24 -0.18
CA ALA A 337 8.64 -6.52 1.23
C ALA A 337 9.91 -6.80 2.03
N ALA A 338 10.85 -7.58 1.48
CA ALA A 338 12.14 -7.84 2.12
C ALA A 338 13.00 -6.57 2.29
N MET A 339 12.93 -5.63 1.35
CA MET A 339 13.59 -4.32 1.46
C MET A 339 12.98 -3.47 2.59
N LEU A 340 11.64 -3.41 2.67
CA LEU A 340 10.93 -2.65 3.69
C LEU A 340 11.18 -3.18 5.11
N LEU A 341 11.35 -4.50 5.28
CA LEU A 341 11.69 -5.12 6.56
C LEU A 341 13.03 -4.66 7.13
N LYS A 342 13.98 -4.27 6.28
CA LYS A 342 15.31 -3.80 6.72
C LYS A 342 15.29 -2.37 7.25
N GLY A 343 14.28 -1.59 6.88
CA GLY A 343 14.21 -0.18 7.25
C GLY A 343 15.40 0.64 6.75
N ASP A 344 15.61 1.80 7.35
CA ASP A 344 16.69 2.73 6.99
C ASP A 344 18.05 2.39 7.64
N ALA A 345 18.19 1.22 8.26
CA ALA A 345 19.45 0.84 8.92
C ALA A 345 20.55 0.58 7.86
N PRO A 346 21.60 1.39 7.81
CA PRO A 346 22.69 1.21 6.87
C PRO A 346 23.44 -0.10 7.16
N GLY A 347 23.83 -0.82 6.12
CA GLY A 347 24.91 -1.79 6.16
C GLY A 347 24.59 -3.20 6.69
N SER A 348 23.37 -3.56 7.06
CA SER A 348 23.10 -4.93 7.52
C SER A 348 22.78 -5.89 6.38
N GLY A 349 23.75 -6.12 5.49
CA GLY A 349 23.65 -7.04 4.37
C GLY A 349 23.54 -8.52 4.77
N LYS A 350 22.73 -8.88 5.78
CA LYS A 350 22.45 -10.29 6.06
C LYS A 350 21.63 -10.89 4.93
N PRO A 351 22.06 -12.03 4.37
CA PRO A 351 21.29 -12.75 3.38
C PRO A 351 19.90 -13.09 3.90
N GLN A 352 18.90 -12.97 3.04
CA GLN A 352 17.53 -13.41 3.29
C GLN A 352 17.17 -14.47 2.26
N ASP A 353 16.51 -15.53 2.72
CA ASP A 353 16.03 -16.56 1.83
C ASP A 353 14.66 -16.17 1.28
N LEU A 354 14.62 -15.88 -0.01
CA LEU A 354 13.42 -15.52 -0.76
C LEU A 354 13.11 -16.58 -1.82
N TRP A 355 11.83 -16.78 -2.10
CA TRP A 355 11.37 -17.61 -3.22
C TRP A 355 11.37 -16.79 -4.50
N LEU A 356 12.42 -16.94 -5.33
CA LEU A 356 12.59 -16.19 -6.57
C LEU A 356 12.83 -17.12 -7.76
N LYS A 357 12.17 -16.83 -8.88
CA LYS A 357 12.25 -17.65 -10.11
C LYS A 357 11.99 -19.15 -9.84
N GLY A 358 10.92 -19.44 -9.07
CA GLY A 358 10.46 -20.79 -8.78
C GLY A 358 11.35 -21.62 -7.85
N LYS A 359 12.29 -21.01 -7.11
CA LYS A 359 13.15 -21.68 -6.13
C LYS A 359 13.61 -20.75 -5.01
N GLN A 360 13.98 -21.34 -3.87
CA GLN A 360 14.56 -20.61 -2.76
C GLN A 360 15.96 -20.09 -3.13
N ARG A 361 16.21 -18.80 -2.89
CA ARG A 361 17.48 -18.14 -3.16
C ARG A 361 17.85 -17.26 -1.96
N SER A 362 19.12 -17.32 -1.58
CA SER A 362 19.68 -16.38 -0.61
C SER A 362 19.99 -15.06 -1.30
N VAL A 363 19.37 -13.98 -0.86
CA VAL A 363 19.41 -12.66 -1.51
C VAL A 363 19.85 -11.62 -0.48
N ILE A 364 20.74 -10.74 -0.91
CA ILE A 364 21.10 -9.54 -0.16
C ILE A 364 20.37 -8.37 -0.80
N THR A 365 19.42 -7.77 -0.08
CA THR A 365 18.75 -6.53 -0.51
C THR A 365 19.52 -5.34 0.03
N ARG A 366 19.79 -4.32 -0.81
CA ARG A 366 20.47 -3.08 -0.42
C ARG A 366 19.66 -1.89 -0.90
N ARG A 367 19.64 -0.85 -0.10
CA ARG A 367 19.10 0.46 -0.49
C ARG A 367 20.26 1.33 -0.95
N HIS A 368 20.07 2.03 -2.05
CA HIS A 368 21.02 3.01 -2.53
C HIS A 368 20.32 4.38 -2.57
N THR A 369 20.98 5.39 -2.02
CA THR A 369 20.54 6.78 -2.07
C THR A 369 21.20 7.44 -3.26
N LEU A 370 20.40 8.06 -4.14
CA LEU A 370 20.91 8.85 -5.25
C LEU A 370 20.91 10.31 -4.84
N ASN A 371 22.12 10.87 -4.70
CA ASN A 371 22.31 12.26 -4.32
C ASN A 371 22.95 13.04 -5.50
N PRO A 372 22.21 13.96 -6.16
CA PRO A 372 22.76 14.76 -7.26
C PRO A 372 23.93 15.65 -6.85
N ASP A 373 24.03 15.98 -5.57
CA ASP A 373 25.12 16.80 -5.03
C ASP A 373 26.31 15.96 -4.54
N TYR A 374 26.23 14.63 -4.67
CA TYR A 374 27.30 13.72 -4.26
C TYR A 374 28.59 13.99 -5.03
N ARG A 375 29.69 14.23 -4.31
CA ARG A 375 31.01 14.50 -4.87
C ARG A 375 31.96 13.35 -4.53
N PHE A 376 32.57 12.78 -5.53
CA PHE A 376 33.58 11.70 -5.35
C PHE A 376 34.92 12.24 -4.88
N CYS A 377 35.26 13.48 -5.25
CA CYS A 377 36.48 14.17 -4.87
C CYS A 377 36.30 15.69 -4.96
N PRO A 378 37.21 16.49 -4.41
CA PRO A 378 37.27 17.93 -4.64
C PRO A 378 37.38 18.26 -6.13
N ASP A 379 36.96 19.48 -6.49
CA ASP A 379 37.15 20.01 -7.84
C ASP A 379 38.65 20.14 -8.16
N PRO A 380 39.04 19.99 -9.44
CA PRO A 380 40.42 20.18 -9.84
C PRO A 380 40.94 21.57 -9.44
N PRO A 381 42.18 21.67 -8.96
CA PRO A 381 42.80 22.98 -8.70
C PRO A 381 42.66 23.89 -9.92
N ALA A 382 42.44 25.19 -9.69
CA ALA A 382 42.17 26.18 -10.75
C ALA A 382 43.16 26.11 -11.92
N LYS A 383 44.44 25.85 -11.62
CA LYS A 383 45.50 25.65 -12.62
C LYS A 383 45.23 24.52 -13.60
N TRP A 384 44.55 23.45 -13.16
CA TRP A 384 44.31 22.25 -13.96
C TRP A 384 42.86 22.09 -14.41
N ALA A 385 41.93 22.87 -13.83
CA ALA A 385 40.50 22.77 -14.09
C ALA A 385 40.17 22.97 -15.58
N LYS A 386 40.79 23.97 -16.22
CA LYS A 386 40.61 24.22 -17.66
C LYS A 386 41.09 23.04 -18.49
N LEU A 387 42.31 22.53 -18.27
CA LEU A 387 42.86 21.41 -19.02
C LEU A 387 42.02 20.14 -18.83
N PHE A 388 41.53 19.90 -17.63
CA PHE A 388 40.62 18.78 -17.34
C PHE A 388 39.35 18.92 -18.17
N LYS A 389 38.68 20.07 -18.13
CA LYS A 389 37.46 20.36 -18.86
C LYS A 389 37.65 20.22 -20.37
N ASP A 390 38.69 20.84 -20.93
CA ASP A 390 39.01 20.79 -22.36
C ASP A 390 39.23 19.33 -22.81
N SER A 391 39.87 18.51 -21.98
CA SER A 391 40.10 17.08 -22.26
C SER A 391 38.81 16.29 -22.24
N VAL A 392 37.86 16.59 -21.35
CA VAL A 392 36.53 15.98 -21.34
C VAL A 392 35.73 16.35 -22.60
N GLU A 393 35.74 17.63 -22.96
CA GLU A 393 35.04 18.14 -24.17
C GLU A 393 35.58 17.49 -25.45
N LEU A 394 36.89 17.31 -25.57
CA LEU A 394 37.52 16.61 -26.70
C LEU A 394 36.99 15.18 -26.85
N MET A 395 36.85 14.45 -25.76
CA MET A 395 36.32 13.09 -25.78
C MET A 395 34.85 13.05 -26.15
N GLN A 396 34.06 14.01 -25.68
CA GLN A 396 32.62 14.09 -25.98
C GLN A 396 32.37 14.47 -27.44
N GLN A 397 33.20 15.32 -28.03
CA GLN A 397 33.08 15.75 -29.42
C GLN A 397 33.35 14.59 -30.39
N ASN A 398 34.42 13.84 -30.20
CA ASN A 398 34.78 12.71 -31.07
C ASN A 398 35.71 11.71 -30.35
N PRO A 399 35.36 10.43 -30.27
CA PRO A 399 36.26 9.41 -29.75
C PRO A 399 37.64 9.33 -30.41
N ALA A 400 37.77 9.78 -31.65
CA ALA A 400 39.07 9.85 -32.32
C ALA A 400 40.04 10.81 -31.66
N ASN A 401 39.56 11.75 -30.83
CA ASN A 401 40.40 12.68 -30.05
C ASN A 401 41.01 12.02 -28.80
N ALA A 402 40.78 10.73 -28.56
CA ALA A 402 41.24 10.01 -27.37
C ALA A 402 42.77 10.16 -27.14
N PRO A 403 43.68 10.12 -28.13
CA PRO A 403 45.10 10.32 -27.89
C PRO A 403 45.43 11.72 -27.32
N ILE A 404 44.75 12.75 -27.83
CA ILE A 404 44.97 14.13 -27.38
C ILE A 404 44.42 14.34 -25.96
N ALA A 405 43.19 13.85 -25.72
CA ALA A 405 42.55 13.91 -24.41
C ALA A 405 43.37 13.14 -23.34
N ALA A 406 43.95 11.99 -23.72
CA ALA A 406 44.79 11.16 -22.87
C ALA A 406 45.98 11.94 -22.32
N GLU A 407 46.67 12.71 -23.15
CA GLU A 407 47.80 13.56 -22.72
C GLU A 407 47.35 14.65 -21.74
N GLY A 408 46.19 15.26 -21.99
CA GLY A 408 45.58 16.24 -21.06
C GLY A 408 45.26 15.62 -19.71
N PHE A 409 44.54 14.49 -19.66
CA PHE A 409 44.23 13.82 -18.41
C PHE A 409 45.46 13.34 -17.67
N LYS A 410 46.47 12.81 -18.39
CA LYS A 410 47.73 12.37 -17.81
C LYS A 410 48.45 13.51 -17.12
N LYS A 411 48.52 14.69 -17.74
CA LYS A 411 49.11 15.90 -17.14
C LYS A 411 48.36 16.32 -15.86
N VAL A 412 47.03 16.25 -15.88
CA VAL A 412 46.21 16.61 -14.70
C VAL A 412 46.51 15.68 -13.54
N PHE A 413 46.33 14.35 -13.66
CA PHE A 413 46.49 13.45 -12.53
C PHE A 413 47.97 13.29 -12.07
N THR A 414 48.94 13.52 -12.94
CA THR A 414 50.36 13.53 -12.53
C THR A 414 50.69 14.73 -11.61
N ASN A 415 50.06 15.87 -11.81
CA ASN A 415 50.30 17.07 -11.06
C ASN A 415 49.28 17.38 -9.96
N ALA A 416 48.14 16.70 -10.00
CA ALA A 416 47.05 16.78 -9.02
C ALA A 416 46.47 15.39 -8.80
N PRO A 417 47.19 14.50 -8.09
CA PRO A 417 46.81 13.09 -7.93
C PRO A 417 45.49 12.90 -7.13
N GLU A 418 45.13 13.87 -6.34
CA GLU A 418 43.85 13.92 -5.63
C GLU A 418 42.64 13.98 -6.58
N VAL A 419 42.85 14.44 -7.83
CA VAL A 419 41.83 14.47 -8.88
C VAL A 419 41.78 13.10 -9.59
N PHE A 420 41.46 12.05 -8.86
CA PHE A 420 41.42 10.69 -9.42
C PHE A 420 40.40 10.49 -10.57
N PRO A 421 39.33 11.32 -10.77
CA PRO A 421 38.55 11.29 -12.00
C PRO A 421 39.34 11.59 -13.27
N ALA A 422 40.45 12.36 -13.19
CA ALA A 422 41.34 12.54 -14.34
C ALA A 422 42.06 11.22 -14.72
N ARG A 423 42.45 10.42 -13.72
CA ARG A 423 43.02 9.09 -13.89
C ARG A 423 41.99 8.09 -14.45
N PHE A 424 40.76 8.20 -14.02
CA PHE A 424 39.63 7.43 -14.59
C PHE A 424 39.38 7.81 -16.05
N ASN A 425 39.29 9.11 -16.37
CA ASN A 425 39.10 9.59 -17.74
C ASN A 425 40.29 9.22 -18.64
N TYR A 426 41.50 9.20 -18.13
CA TYR A 426 42.64 8.65 -18.85
C TYR A 426 42.45 7.17 -19.18
N ALA A 427 42.00 6.36 -18.24
CA ALA A 427 41.65 4.95 -18.49
C ALA A 427 40.55 4.80 -19.56
N THR A 428 39.54 5.68 -19.57
CA THR A 428 38.48 5.65 -20.61
C THR A 428 39.02 6.03 -22.00
N THR A 429 40.01 6.94 -22.10
CA THR A 429 40.68 7.20 -23.39
C THR A 429 41.47 5.98 -23.89
N LEU A 430 42.14 5.24 -22.98
CA LEU A 430 42.81 3.98 -23.32
C LEU A 430 41.81 2.94 -23.85
N LEU A 431 40.61 2.85 -23.27
CA LEU A 431 39.53 1.97 -23.78
C LEU A 431 39.10 2.38 -25.19
N ALA A 432 38.96 3.66 -25.47
CA ALA A 432 38.63 4.15 -26.80
C ALA A 432 39.74 3.83 -27.83
N MET A 433 40.99 3.76 -27.39
CA MET A 433 42.16 3.38 -28.19
C MET A 433 42.37 1.84 -28.29
N GLY A 434 41.47 1.03 -27.66
CA GLY A 434 41.61 -0.43 -27.64
C GLY A 434 42.68 -1.00 -26.68
N ARG A 435 43.27 -0.15 -25.83
CA ARG A 435 44.32 -0.51 -24.86
C ARG A 435 43.71 -1.05 -23.56
N PHE A 436 42.97 -2.16 -23.67
CA PHE A 436 42.13 -2.69 -22.56
C PHE A 436 42.93 -3.09 -21.32
N ALA A 437 44.09 -3.77 -21.51
CA ALA A 437 44.89 -4.23 -20.36
C ALA A 437 45.45 -3.07 -19.50
N GLU A 438 45.89 -2.01 -20.14
CA GLU A 438 46.39 -0.85 -19.44
C GLU A 438 45.28 -0.08 -18.71
N ALA A 439 44.14 0.07 -19.40
CA ALA A 439 42.96 0.66 -18.78
C ALA A 439 42.49 -0.14 -17.54
N GLU A 440 42.45 -1.48 -17.67
CA GLU A 440 42.05 -2.36 -16.57
C GLU A 440 42.97 -2.23 -15.36
N THR A 441 44.29 -2.18 -15.57
CA THR A 441 45.26 -1.96 -14.48
C THR A 441 44.97 -0.67 -13.73
N ILE A 442 44.77 0.44 -14.46
CA ILE A 442 44.47 1.74 -13.85
C ILE A 442 43.16 1.74 -13.09
N LEU A 443 42.12 1.12 -13.64
CA LEU A 443 40.79 1.03 -12.99
C LEU A 443 40.86 0.20 -11.71
N ARG A 444 41.61 -0.89 -11.70
CA ARG A 444 41.82 -1.72 -10.49
C ARG A 444 42.62 -0.95 -9.42
N ASP A 445 43.61 -0.15 -9.82
CA ASP A 445 44.32 0.69 -8.89
C ASP A 445 43.44 1.79 -8.30
N ILE A 446 42.58 2.43 -9.11
CA ILE A 446 41.59 3.39 -8.62
C ILE A 446 40.69 2.76 -7.59
N LEU A 447 40.17 1.56 -7.85
CA LEU A 447 39.26 0.89 -6.91
C LEU A 447 39.94 0.36 -5.65
N ARG A 448 41.25 0.10 -5.69
CA ARG A 448 42.01 -0.24 -4.48
C ARG A 448 42.16 1.00 -3.56
N GLU A 449 42.34 2.18 -4.14
CA GLU A 449 42.46 3.46 -3.42
C GLU A 449 41.09 4.04 -3.06
N HIS A 450 40.10 3.91 -3.95
CA HIS A 450 38.74 4.47 -3.86
C HIS A 450 37.68 3.37 -4.16
N PRO A 451 37.42 2.45 -3.23
CA PRO A 451 36.55 1.29 -3.45
C PRO A 451 35.10 1.67 -3.83
N THR A 452 34.64 2.85 -3.44
CA THR A 452 33.29 3.36 -3.68
C THR A 452 33.12 4.06 -5.03
N TYR A 453 34.19 4.18 -5.83
CA TYR A 453 34.13 4.87 -7.12
C TYR A 453 33.45 4.04 -8.21
N LEU A 454 32.13 4.16 -8.25
CA LEU A 454 31.24 3.31 -9.04
C LEU A 454 31.48 3.38 -10.55
N PHE A 455 31.96 4.51 -11.08
CA PHE A 455 32.33 4.62 -12.50
C PHE A 455 33.44 3.65 -12.89
N ALA A 456 34.47 3.50 -12.04
CA ALA A 456 35.57 2.55 -12.33
C ALA A 456 35.07 1.10 -12.23
N ALA A 457 34.23 0.77 -11.27
CA ALA A 457 33.61 -0.54 -11.14
C ALA A 457 32.76 -0.89 -12.37
N SER A 458 31.98 0.06 -12.86
CA SER A 458 31.17 -0.07 -14.07
C SER A 458 32.05 -0.31 -15.33
N ALA A 459 33.16 0.42 -15.43
CA ALA A 459 34.10 0.29 -16.54
C ALA A 459 34.77 -1.10 -16.56
N LEU A 460 35.19 -1.62 -15.40
CA LEU A 460 35.74 -2.97 -15.28
C LEU A 460 34.75 -4.04 -15.71
N LEU A 461 33.50 -3.97 -15.24
CA LEU A 461 32.46 -4.91 -15.64
C LEU A 461 32.25 -4.88 -17.16
N ARG A 462 32.24 -3.70 -17.77
CA ARG A 462 32.13 -3.55 -19.23
C ARG A 462 33.33 -4.15 -19.99
N ILE A 463 34.56 -4.00 -19.49
CA ILE A 463 35.74 -4.60 -20.09
C ILE A 463 35.60 -6.12 -20.09
N MET A 464 35.36 -6.74 -18.94
CA MET A 464 35.20 -8.19 -18.80
C MET A 464 34.09 -8.73 -19.72
N THR A 465 32.94 -8.04 -19.73
CA THR A 465 31.80 -8.40 -20.58
C THR A 465 32.14 -8.34 -22.07
N ARG A 466 32.81 -7.27 -22.54
CA ARG A 466 33.22 -7.08 -23.93
C ARG A 466 34.21 -8.17 -24.37
N GLN A 467 35.16 -8.52 -23.51
CA GLN A 467 36.19 -9.54 -23.78
C GLN A 467 35.65 -10.98 -23.63
N GLY A 468 34.36 -11.14 -23.22
CA GLY A 468 33.77 -12.48 -23.02
C GLY A 468 34.26 -13.20 -21.76
N ARG A 469 34.89 -12.49 -20.82
CA ARG A 469 35.38 -12.99 -19.51
C ARG A 469 34.21 -13.10 -18.54
N MET A 470 33.21 -13.94 -18.89
CA MET A 470 31.90 -13.93 -18.22
C MET A 470 31.94 -14.50 -16.78
N ASP A 471 32.83 -15.45 -16.51
CA ASP A 471 32.99 -16.00 -15.15
C ASP A 471 33.60 -14.97 -14.21
N GLU A 472 34.61 -14.25 -14.66
CA GLU A 472 35.22 -13.16 -13.89
C GLU A 472 34.25 -12.00 -13.68
N ALA A 473 33.46 -11.64 -14.69
CA ALA A 473 32.39 -10.65 -14.55
C ALA A 473 31.32 -11.07 -13.53
N ARG A 474 30.98 -12.37 -13.48
CA ARG A 474 30.07 -12.94 -12.50
C ARG A 474 30.64 -12.84 -11.09
N ASP A 475 31.91 -13.21 -10.92
CA ASP A 475 32.57 -13.16 -9.62
C ASP A 475 32.74 -11.71 -9.14
N TRP A 476 33.04 -10.80 -10.07
CA TRP A 476 33.05 -9.37 -9.81
C TRP A 476 31.70 -8.86 -9.28
N LEU A 477 30.59 -9.20 -9.95
CA LEU A 477 29.24 -8.83 -9.52
C LEU A 477 28.85 -9.41 -8.16
N ARG A 478 29.44 -10.55 -7.76
CA ARG A 478 29.20 -11.16 -6.44
C ARG A 478 29.98 -10.50 -5.32
N THR A 479 31.17 -10.00 -5.63
CA THR A 479 32.14 -9.52 -4.63
C THR A 479 32.15 -8.01 -4.49
N TYR A 480 31.85 -7.28 -5.58
CA TYR A 480 31.82 -5.80 -5.53
C TYR A 480 30.54 -5.32 -4.84
N GLU A 481 30.75 -4.46 -3.87
CA GLU A 481 29.66 -3.82 -3.12
C GLU A 481 29.53 -2.35 -3.54
N PRO A 482 28.47 -1.99 -4.29
CA PRO A 482 28.21 -0.59 -4.61
C PRO A 482 28.00 0.24 -3.35
N PRO A 483 28.42 1.53 -3.33
CA PRO A 483 28.25 2.41 -2.18
C PRO A 483 26.76 2.66 -1.89
N GLU A 484 26.44 2.90 -0.61
CA GLU A 484 25.05 3.18 -0.17
C GLU A 484 24.53 4.50 -0.73
N GLU A 485 25.41 5.49 -0.90
CA GLU A 485 25.10 6.78 -1.49
C GLU A 485 26.02 7.04 -2.69
N THR A 486 25.46 7.55 -3.79
CA THR A 486 26.21 7.84 -5.00
C THR A 486 25.50 8.86 -5.88
N HIS A 487 26.26 9.46 -6.83
CA HIS A 487 25.69 10.33 -7.86
C HIS A 487 24.80 9.52 -8.83
N PRO A 488 23.64 10.08 -9.29
CA PRO A 488 22.75 9.40 -10.24
C PRO A 488 23.45 8.90 -11.51
N ASP A 489 24.38 9.67 -12.08
CA ASP A 489 25.10 9.27 -13.30
C ASP A 489 26.02 8.06 -13.07
N ALA A 490 26.62 7.96 -11.88
CA ALA A 490 27.46 6.82 -11.53
C ALA A 490 26.59 5.56 -11.37
N TRP A 491 25.42 5.71 -10.74
CA TRP A 491 24.45 4.64 -10.63
C TRP A 491 23.93 4.18 -11.99
N LEU A 492 23.59 5.13 -12.84
CA LEU A 492 23.15 4.85 -14.22
C LEU A 492 24.25 4.10 -15.01
N SER A 493 25.51 4.53 -14.90
CA SER A 493 26.65 3.84 -15.49
C SER A 493 26.75 2.38 -15.02
N TRP A 494 26.50 2.14 -13.72
CA TRP A 494 26.50 0.80 -13.13
C TRP A 494 25.34 -0.07 -13.63
N LEU A 495 24.14 0.49 -13.75
CA LEU A 495 22.98 -0.22 -14.31
C LEU A 495 23.21 -0.61 -15.77
N PHE A 496 23.77 0.27 -16.60
CA PHE A 496 24.11 -0.04 -17.98
C PHE A 496 25.18 -1.13 -18.10
N ALA A 497 26.18 -1.14 -17.21
CA ALA A 497 27.19 -2.19 -17.20
C ALA A 497 26.57 -3.57 -16.85
N GLN A 498 25.66 -3.62 -15.90
CA GLN A 498 24.93 -4.85 -15.56
C GLN A 498 23.96 -5.26 -16.67
N LEU A 499 23.25 -4.30 -17.27
CA LEU A 499 22.38 -4.57 -18.42
C LEU A 499 23.17 -5.24 -19.56
N ALA A 500 24.32 -4.66 -19.94
CA ALA A 500 25.19 -5.24 -20.99
C ALA A 500 25.67 -6.66 -20.64
N TYR A 501 26.00 -6.91 -19.37
CA TYR A 501 26.38 -8.24 -18.89
C TYR A 501 25.24 -9.24 -19.07
N HIS A 502 24.02 -8.91 -18.63
CA HIS A 502 22.87 -9.82 -18.74
C HIS A 502 22.41 -10.02 -20.19
N VAL A 503 22.49 -8.99 -21.03
CA VAL A 503 22.26 -9.12 -22.48
C VAL A 503 23.27 -10.12 -23.09
N LYS A 504 24.55 -9.99 -22.76
CA LYS A 504 25.59 -10.91 -23.26
C LYS A 504 25.39 -12.34 -22.77
N GLN A 505 24.79 -12.54 -21.59
CA GLN A 505 24.42 -13.86 -21.05
C GLN A 505 23.15 -14.43 -21.72
N GLY A 506 22.37 -13.65 -22.45
CA GLY A 506 21.06 -14.06 -22.98
C GLY A 506 19.97 -14.21 -21.88
N ASP A 507 20.18 -13.62 -20.68
CA ASP A 507 19.24 -13.71 -19.56
C ASP A 507 18.14 -12.63 -19.69
N ARG A 508 17.09 -12.96 -20.49
CA ARG A 508 15.96 -12.05 -20.72
C ARG A 508 15.23 -11.63 -19.45
N ASP A 509 15.15 -12.52 -18.47
CA ASP A 509 14.45 -12.24 -17.21
C ASP A 509 15.22 -11.24 -16.34
N ALA A 510 16.55 -11.23 -16.43
CA ALA A 510 17.36 -10.25 -15.72
C ALA A 510 17.44 -8.90 -16.47
N VAL A 511 17.40 -8.89 -17.79
CA VAL A 511 17.48 -7.67 -18.61
C VAL A 511 16.33 -6.72 -18.34
N ARG A 512 15.09 -7.22 -18.27
CA ARG A 512 13.89 -6.39 -18.11
C ARG A 512 13.92 -5.49 -16.87
N PRO A 513 14.20 -5.99 -15.65
CA PRO A 513 14.28 -5.14 -14.45
C PRO A 513 15.32 -4.02 -14.55
N PHE A 514 16.50 -4.31 -15.13
CA PHE A 514 17.53 -3.26 -15.30
C PHE A 514 17.09 -2.20 -16.30
N ARG A 515 16.49 -2.61 -17.40
CA ARG A 515 15.97 -1.69 -18.41
C ARG A 515 14.84 -0.81 -17.84
N ASP A 516 13.90 -1.39 -17.10
CA ASP A 516 12.82 -0.66 -16.45
C ASP A 516 13.35 0.36 -15.43
N MET A 517 14.39 -0.01 -14.67
CA MET A 517 15.04 0.91 -13.72
C MET A 517 15.75 2.06 -14.44
N ILE A 518 16.48 1.78 -15.53
CA ILE A 518 17.13 2.81 -16.34
C ILE A 518 16.07 3.75 -16.95
N MET A 519 14.97 3.23 -17.50
CA MET A 519 13.90 4.03 -18.08
C MET A 519 13.20 4.93 -17.05
N ARG A 520 13.12 4.52 -15.79
CA ARG A 520 12.60 5.37 -14.70
C ARG A 520 13.54 6.51 -14.35
N LEU A 521 14.86 6.29 -14.42
CA LEU A 521 15.88 7.28 -14.07
C LEU A 521 16.21 8.22 -15.24
N ALA A 522 16.21 7.70 -16.46
CA ALA A 522 16.62 8.39 -17.67
C ALA A 522 15.88 7.82 -18.90
N PRO A 523 14.60 8.17 -19.10
CA PRO A 523 13.74 7.55 -20.12
C PRO A 523 14.26 7.72 -21.56
N ASP A 524 14.89 8.85 -21.85
CA ASP A 524 15.38 9.20 -23.20
C ASP A 524 16.90 8.98 -23.35
N HIS A 525 17.51 8.12 -22.53
CA HIS A 525 18.94 7.96 -22.55
C HIS A 525 19.44 7.24 -23.83
N PRO A 526 20.34 7.82 -24.62
CA PRO A 526 20.76 7.29 -25.94
C PRO A 526 21.35 5.88 -25.92
N LEU A 527 21.87 5.44 -24.77
CA LEU A 527 22.42 4.09 -24.63
C LEU A 527 21.36 2.99 -24.61
N LEU A 528 20.08 3.31 -24.39
CA LEU A 528 18.99 2.32 -24.42
C LEU A 528 18.80 1.70 -25.81
N ASP A 529 19.16 2.42 -26.87
CA ASP A 529 19.00 2.00 -28.26
C ASP A 529 20.23 1.25 -28.80
N LYS A 530 21.29 1.15 -28.03
CA LYS A 530 22.49 0.41 -28.47
C LYS A 530 22.26 -1.11 -28.47
N PRO A 531 22.79 -1.85 -29.48
CA PRO A 531 22.62 -3.30 -29.58
C PRO A 531 23.08 -4.08 -28.34
N GLU A 532 24.10 -3.61 -27.65
CA GLU A 532 24.62 -4.22 -26.42
C GLU A 532 23.66 -4.07 -25.21
N HIS A 533 22.58 -3.32 -25.35
CA HIS A 533 21.54 -3.10 -24.33
C HIS A 533 20.14 -3.58 -24.77
N GLN A 534 20.08 -4.25 -25.93
CA GLN A 534 18.85 -4.82 -26.50
C GLN A 534 18.94 -6.34 -26.52
N LEU A 535 17.83 -7.02 -26.24
CA LEU A 535 17.65 -8.47 -26.40
C LEU A 535 16.55 -8.75 -27.38
#